data_304c5b78257b60d0087cb8db9f9df734
#
_entry.id   304c5b78257b60d0087cb8db9f9df734
#
_cell.length_a   1.000
_cell.length_b   1.000
_cell.length_c   1.000
_cell.angle_alpha   90.00
_cell.angle_beta   90.00
_cell.angle_gamma   90.00
#
_symmetry.space_group_name_H-M   'P 1'
#
loop_
_entity.id
_entity.type
_entity.pdbx_description
1 polymer ?
#
loop_
_entity_poly.entity_id
_entity_poly.type
_entity_poly.pdbx_seq_one_letter_code
_entity_poly.pdbx_strand_id
1 'polypeptide(L)'
;MKYCLAIDIVKGKSMVGLISEEGEIILDLHEITHSKSNLMILHHQIQSLKLVDLSVIMESTSTYHYPILMFFKELNYNTILLNPIISKEHKKNLRKTKTDKTDCLNLASIYFKKEYNKQTNLSPIYSELQHLSRQINNLLGNLVRHKNRYKQLVEMVFP
;
A
#
# COMPACT_ATOMS: atom_id res chain seq x y z
N MET A 1 19.04 -13.37 11.13
CA MET A 1 19.08 -12.20 10.23
C MET A 1 17.69 -11.98 9.68
N LYS A 2 17.18 -10.75 9.77
CA LYS A 2 15.83 -10.41 9.31
C LYS A 2 15.88 -9.81 7.92
N TYR A 3 14.83 -10.11 7.14
CA TYR A 3 14.69 -9.62 5.78
C TYR A 3 13.36 -8.90 5.62
N CYS A 4 13.35 -7.90 4.77
CA CYS A 4 12.17 -7.09 4.49
C CYS A 4 11.96 -6.97 2.99
N LEU A 5 10.84 -7.48 2.49
CA LEU A 5 10.34 -7.16 1.17
C LEU A 5 9.55 -5.86 1.26
N ALA A 6 10.13 -4.78 0.80
CA ALA A 6 9.47 -3.48 0.74
C ALA A 6 8.74 -3.31 -0.59
N ILE A 7 7.50 -2.88 -0.55
CA ILE A 7 6.64 -2.70 -1.74
C ILE A 7 6.06 -1.29 -1.71
N ASP A 8 6.53 -0.43 -2.61
CA ASP A 8 5.92 0.89 -2.85
C ASP A 8 4.88 0.77 -3.96
N ILE A 9 3.61 1.04 -3.61
CA ILE A 9 2.45 0.71 -4.43
C ILE A 9 1.91 1.94 -5.14
N VAL A 10 1.80 1.88 -6.46
CA VAL A 10 1.07 2.83 -7.29
C VAL A 10 -0.01 2.11 -8.11
N LYS A 11 -0.81 2.86 -8.85
CA LYS A 11 -1.89 2.28 -9.66
C LYS A 11 -1.32 1.33 -10.73
N GLY A 12 -1.65 0.04 -10.63
CA GLY A 12 -1.31 -1.00 -11.63
C GLY A 12 0.11 -1.54 -11.56
N LYS A 13 1.01 -0.94 -10.78
CA LYS A 13 2.41 -1.35 -10.65
C LYS A 13 2.98 -1.05 -9.27
N SER A 14 4.07 -1.69 -8.91
CA SER A 14 4.78 -1.44 -7.65
C SER A 14 6.28 -1.52 -7.85
N MET A 15 7.02 -0.70 -7.10
CA MET A 15 8.45 -0.88 -6.92
C MET A 15 8.67 -1.86 -5.77
N VAL A 16 9.45 -2.90 -5.98
CA VAL A 16 9.78 -3.91 -4.97
C VAL A 16 11.27 -3.98 -4.75
N GLY A 17 11.67 -4.31 -3.54
CA GLY A 17 13.05 -4.57 -3.18
C GLY A 17 13.12 -5.41 -1.92
N LEU A 18 14.09 -6.33 -1.87
CA LEU A 18 14.34 -7.18 -0.72
C LEU A 18 15.63 -6.73 -0.04
N ILE A 19 15.52 -6.31 1.20
CA ILE A 19 16.59 -5.69 1.96
C ILE A 19 16.83 -6.48 3.26
N SER A 20 18.10 -6.65 3.63
CA SER A 20 18.50 -7.24 4.91
C SER A 20 18.49 -6.22 6.04
N GLU A 21 18.52 -6.69 7.30
CA GLU A 21 18.63 -5.86 8.50
C GLU A 21 19.92 -5.01 8.51
N GLU A 22 20.97 -5.48 7.84
CA GLU A 22 22.25 -4.77 7.68
C GLU A 22 22.23 -3.72 6.57
N GLY A 23 21.13 -3.63 5.82
CA GLY A 23 20.94 -2.68 4.73
C GLY A 23 21.41 -3.16 3.37
N GLU A 24 21.78 -4.44 3.24
CA GLU A 24 22.13 -5.03 1.94
C GLU A 24 20.90 -5.25 1.08
N ILE A 25 21.01 -4.97 -0.20
CA ILE A 25 19.98 -5.25 -1.21
C ILE A 25 20.18 -6.67 -1.69
N ILE A 26 19.30 -7.57 -1.25
CA ILE A 26 19.33 -9.01 -1.60
C ILE A 26 18.65 -9.26 -2.96
N LEU A 27 17.58 -8.50 -3.25
CA LEU A 27 16.93 -8.46 -4.55
C LEU A 27 16.86 -7.01 -4.99
N ASP A 28 17.43 -6.74 -6.16
CA ASP A 28 17.48 -5.38 -6.72
C ASP A 28 16.10 -4.75 -6.84
N LEU A 29 16.07 -3.43 -6.60
CA LEU A 29 14.86 -2.65 -6.72
C LEU A 29 14.40 -2.61 -8.18
N HIS A 30 13.25 -3.23 -8.44
CA HIS A 30 12.65 -3.29 -9.77
C HIS A 30 11.14 -3.10 -9.72
N GLU A 31 10.58 -2.73 -10.86
CA GLU A 31 9.14 -2.54 -11.02
C GLU A 31 8.45 -3.87 -11.36
N ILE A 32 7.33 -4.13 -10.72
CA ILE A 32 6.42 -5.24 -11.06
C ILE A 32 5.02 -4.71 -11.36
N THR A 33 4.31 -5.35 -12.28
CA THR A 33 2.87 -5.11 -12.48
C THR A 33 2.03 -5.98 -11.55
N HIS A 34 0.81 -5.53 -11.24
CA HIS A 34 -0.10 -6.25 -10.32
C HIS A 34 -0.78 -7.47 -10.97
N SER A 35 -0.16 -8.10 -11.96
CA SER A 35 -0.65 -9.34 -12.53
C SER A 35 -0.31 -10.53 -11.61
N LYS A 36 -1.21 -11.52 -11.55
CA LYS A 36 -0.97 -12.72 -10.75
C LYS A 36 0.32 -13.44 -11.17
N SER A 37 0.63 -13.46 -12.47
CA SER A 37 1.86 -14.06 -13.00
C SER A 37 3.12 -13.39 -12.46
N ASN A 38 3.19 -12.05 -12.45
CA ASN A 38 4.35 -11.32 -11.96
C ASN A 38 4.51 -11.43 -10.44
N LEU A 39 3.42 -11.44 -9.70
CA LEU A 39 3.45 -11.70 -8.25
C LEU A 39 3.93 -13.12 -7.95
N MET A 40 3.56 -14.11 -8.75
CA MET A 40 4.06 -15.49 -8.62
C MET A 40 5.53 -15.59 -8.95
N ILE A 41 6.02 -14.90 -9.99
CA ILE A 41 7.46 -14.83 -10.31
C ILE A 41 8.24 -14.27 -9.13
N LEU A 42 7.79 -13.14 -8.57
CA LEU A 42 8.41 -12.54 -7.38
C LEU A 42 8.42 -13.53 -6.20
N HIS A 43 7.30 -14.22 -5.95
CA HIS A 43 7.21 -15.23 -4.91
C HIS A 43 8.23 -16.35 -5.10
N HIS A 44 8.38 -16.91 -6.31
CA HIS A 44 9.36 -17.94 -6.59
C HIS A 44 10.80 -17.44 -6.43
N GLN A 45 11.10 -16.21 -6.84
CA GLN A 45 12.41 -15.60 -6.60
C GLN A 45 12.72 -15.53 -5.10
N ILE A 46 11.77 -15.09 -4.29
CA ILE A 46 11.93 -15.01 -2.83
C ILE A 46 12.12 -16.41 -2.22
N GLN A 47 11.33 -17.39 -2.64
CA GLN A 47 11.47 -18.76 -2.15
C GLN A 47 12.82 -19.39 -2.48
N SER A 48 13.40 -19.11 -3.66
CA SER A 48 14.71 -19.61 -4.06
C SER A 48 15.83 -19.17 -3.12
N LEU A 49 15.67 -18.03 -2.44
CA LEU A 49 16.63 -17.48 -1.49
C LEU A 49 16.60 -18.18 -0.12
N LYS A 50 15.60 -19.02 0.17
CA LYS A 50 15.44 -19.81 1.41
C LYS A 50 15.59 -18.98 2.70
N LEU A 51 15.05 -17.78 2.72
CA LEU A 51 15.14 -16.84 3.85
C LEU A 51 14.22 -17.28 5.00
N VAL A 52 14.74 -17.26 6.23
CA VAL A 52 13.99 -17.79 7.40
C VAL A 52 13.07 -16.73 8.04
N ASP A 53 13.49 -15.48 8.13
CA ASP A 53 12.73 -14.40 8.80
C ASP A 53 12.47 -13.26 7.81
N LEU A 54 11.44 -13.43 6.99
CA LEU A 54 11.03 -12.48 5.97
C LEU A 54 9.67 -11.85 6.32
N SER A 55 9.63 -10.54 6.30
CA SER A 55 8.39 -9.77 6.39
C SER A 55 8.16 -8.95 5.13
N VAL A 56 6.90 -8.74 4.79
CA VAL A 56 6.49 -7.90 3.65
C VAL A 56 5.91 -6.61 4.20
N ILE A 57 6.48 -5.46 3.84
CA ILE A 57 5.97 -4.15 4.22
C ILE A 57 5.47 -3.38 3.00
N MET A 58 4.31 -2.74 3.13
CA MET A 58 3.72 -1.92 2.09
C MET A 58 2.95 -0.73 2.67
N GLU A 59 2.83 0.34 1.90
CA GLU A 59 2.02 1.51 2.28
C GLU A 59 0.56 1.32 1.85
N SER A 60 -0.41 1.71 2.72
CA SER A 60 -1.84 1.65 2.41
C SER A 60 -2.26 2.78 1.45
N THR A 61 -1.83 2.69 0.20
CA THR A 61 -2.13 3.68 -0.84
C THR A 61 -3.49 3.39 -1.48
N SER A 62 -4.53 4.17 -1.14
CA SER A 62 -5.90 4.00 -1.65
C SER A 62 -6.39 2.55 -1.51
N THR A 63 -6.93 1.96 -2.58
CA THR A 63 -7.35 0.54 -2.66
C THR A 63 -6.34 -0.34 -3.39
N TYR A 64 -5.26 0.24 -3.95
CA TYR A 64 -4.33 -0.48 -4.81
C TYR A 64 -3.48 -1.51 -4.07
N HIS A 65 -3.26 -1.33 -2.76
CA HIS A 65 -2.52 -2.27 -1.93
C HIS A 65 -3.29 -3.59 -1.68
N TYR A 66 -4.61 -3.57 -1.78
CA TYR A 66 -5.46 -4.69 -1.32
C TYR A 66 -5.17 -6.01 -2.05
N PRO A 67 -5.10 -6.08 -3.40
CA PRO A 67 -4.79 -7.33 -4.10
C PRO A 67 -3.42 -7.90 -3.74
N ILE A 68 -2.42 -7.03 -3.55
CA ILE A 68 -1.05 -7.44 -3.19
C ILE A 68 -1.01 -7.94 -1.76
N LEU A 69 -1.65 -7.23 -0.84
CA LEU A 69 -1.77 -7.64 0.56
C LEU A 69 -2.42 -9.02 0.69
N MET A 70 -3.52 -9.26 -0.03
CA MET A 70 -4.22 -10.54 -0.01
C MET A 70 -3.36 -11.66 -0.59
N PHE A 71 -2.67 -11.41 -1.70
CA PHE A 71 -1.75 -12.37 -2.31
C PHE A 71 -0.69 -12.86 -1.31
N PHE A 72 0.01 -11.95 -0.62
CA PHE A 72 1.04 -12.33 0.33
C PHE A 72 0.47 -12.94 1.62
N LYS A 73 -0.73 -12.54 2.05
CA LYS A 73 -1.42 -13.18 3.18
C LYS A 73 -1.84 -14.62 2.90
N GLU A 74 -2.36 -14.90 1.70
CA GLU A 74 -2.73 -16.26 1.27
C GLU A 74 -1.52 -17.20 1.24
N LEU A 75 -0.34 -16.66 0.98
CA LEU A 75 0.92 -17.38 1.03
C LEU A 75 1.57 -17.39 2.43
N ASN A 76 0.83 -16.97 3.47
CA ASN A 76 1.28 -16.95 4.87
C ASN A 76 2.51 -16.09 5.16
N TYR A 77 2.78 -15.06 4.37
CA TYR A 77 3.82 -14.09 4.71
C TYR A 77 3.38 -13.19 5.88
N ASN A 78 4.35 -12.83 6.73
CA ASN A 78 4.14 -11.79 7.73
C ASN A 78 4.03 -10.43 7.02
N THR A 79 2.80 -9.92 6.88
CA THR A 79 2.52 -8.69 6.14
C THR A 79 2.28 -7.51 7.08
N ILE A 80 2.92 -6.38 6.79
CA ILE A 80 2.79 -5.13 7.54
C ILE A 80 2.26 -4.07 6.60
N LEU A 81 1.10 -3.52 6.95
CA LEU A 81 0.50 -2.42 6.22
C LEU A 81 0.78 -1.11 6.96
N LEU A 82 1.53 -0.21 6.32
CA LEU A 82 1.94 1.06 6.91
C LEU A 82 0.92 2.16 6.62
N ASN A 83 0.63 2.96 7.65
CA ASN A 83 -0.17 4.16 7.45
C ASN A 83 0.64 5.21 6.67
N PRO A 84 0.08 5.83 5.60
CA PRO A 84 0.74 6.86 4.82
C PRO A 84 1.24 8.07 5.61
N ILE A 85 0.62 8.35 6.76
CA ILE A 85 1.06 9.45 7.65
C ILE A 85 2.45 9.16 8.20
N ILE A 86 2.70 7.94 8.68
CA ILE A 86 3.99 7.52 9.23
C ILE A 86 5.08 7.57 8.15
N SER A 87 4.76 7.05 6.95
CA SER A 87 5.66 7.11 5.81
C SER A 87 6.04 8.55 5.44
N LYS A 88 5.07 9.47 5.43
CA LYS A 88 5.31 10.89 5.13
C LYS A 88 6.16 11.60 6.19
N GLU A 89 5.94 11.31 7.46
CA GLU A 89 6.74 11.88 8.56
C GLU A 89 8.20 11.43 8.47
N HIS A 90 8.42 10.15 8.20
CA HIS A 90 9.77 9.60 8.02
C HIS A 90 10.47 10.25 6.80
N LYS A 91 9.76 10.44 5.68
CA LYS A 91 10.28 11.09 4.45
C LYS A 91 10.68 12.56 4.68
N LYS A 92 9.99 13.31 5.55
CA LYS A 92 10.34 14.71 5.86
C LYS A 92 11.71 14.83 6.53
N ASN A 93 12.12 13.83 7.28
CA ASN A 93 13.41 13.80 7.97
C ASN A 93 14.59 13.44 7.05
N LEU A 94 14.30 12.94 5.86
CA LEU A 94 15.29 12.55 4.86
C LEU A 94 15.27 13.55 3.71
N ARG A 95 16.17 14.52 3.72
CA ARG A 95 16.38 15.52 2.64
C ARG A 95 16.92 14.89 1.35
N LYS A 96 16.22 13.93 0.74
CA LYS A 96 16.65 13.24 -0.49
C LYS A 96 15.66 13.45 -1.63
N THR A 97 16.19 13.47 -2.84
CA THR A 97 15.40 13.48 -4.10
C THR A 97 14.40 12.31 -4.09
N LYS A 98 13.15 12.63 -4.36
CA LYS A 98 12.07 11.66 -4.41
C LYS A 98 12.22 10.77 -5.64
N THR A 99 12.48 9.48 -5.43
CA THR A 99 12.43 8.43 -6.47
C THR A 99 11.71 7.22 -5.88
N ASP A 100 11.04 6.44 -6.73
CA ASP A 100 10.33 5.23 -6.29
C ASP A 100 11.29 4.23 -5.58
N LYS A 101 12.55 4.21 -5.98
CA LYS A 101 13.61 3.43 -5.32
C LYS A 101 13.87 3.91 -3.89
N THR A 102 13.97 5.23 -3.68
CA THR A 102 14.17 5.78 -2.33
C THR A 102 12.97 5.55 -1.44
N ASP A 103 11.75 5.54 -1.99
CA ASP A 103 10.53 5.27 -1.24
C ASP A 103 10.47 3.82 -0.76
N CYS A 104 10.87 2.87 -1.58
CA CYS A 104 11.01 1.46 -1.21
C CYS A 104 12.03 1.24 -0.08
N LEU A 105 13.23 1.86 -0.18
CA LEU A 105 14.25 1.80 0.86
C LEU A 105 13.79 2.44 2.19
N ASN A 106 13.01 3.51 2.11
CA ASN A 106 12.42 4.15 3.29
C ASN A 106 11.44 3.23 4.01
N LEU A 107 10.61 2.47 3.28
CA LEU A 107 9.72 1.47 3.88
C LEU A 107 10.50 0.40 4.64
N ALA A 108 11.59 -0.11 4.08
CA ALA A 108 12.46 -1.07 4.74
C ALA A 108 13.09 -0.47 6.02
N SER A 109 13.57 0.79 5.95
CA SER A 109 14.12 1.50 7.12
C SER A 109 13.09 1.63 8.26
N ILE A 110 11.84 1.98 7.94
CA ILE A 110 10.75 2.05 8.93
C ILE A 110 10.52 0.68 9.58
N TYR A 111 10.56 -0.39 8.79
CA TYR A 111 10.41 -1.75 9.28
C TYR A 111 11.51 -2.12 10.29
N PHE A 112 12.77 -1.93 9.95
CA PHE A 112 13.90 -2.31 10.81
C PHE A 112 14.00 -1.46 12.06
N LYS A 113 13.67 -0.16 11.99
CA LYS A 113 13.61 0.74 13.14
C LYS A 113 12.38 0.52 14.03
N LYS A 114 11.44 -0.34 13.62
CA LYS A 114 10.16 -0.58 14.31
C LYS A 114 9.32 0.70 14.50
N GLU A 115 9.49 1.68 13.62
CA GLU A 115 8.75 2.94 13.62
C GLU A 115 7.35 2.79 13.01
N TYR A 116 6.68 1.68 13.28
CA TYR A 116 5.33 1.41 12.81
C TYR A 116 4.47 0.80 13.92
N ASN A 117 3.25 1.26 14.03
CA ASN A 117 2.24 0.54 14.80
C ASN A 117 1.76 -0.64 13.96
N LYS A 118 1.89 -1.87 14.48
CA LYS A 118 1.22 -3.02 13.86
C LYS A 118 -0.26 -2.65 13.78
N GLN A 119 -0.75 -2.35 12.57
CA GLN A 119 -2.19 -2.28 12.39
C GLN A 119 -2.72 -3.66 12.78
N THR A 120 -3.49 -3.70 13.85
CA THR A 120 -4.29 -4.86 14.19
C THR A 120 -5.04 -5.25 12.93
N ASN A 121 -4.88 -6.49 12.50
CA ASN A 121 -5.58 -7.03 11.34
C ASN A 121 -7.06 -6.75 11.53
N LEU A 122 -7.56 -5.69 10.88
CA LEU A 122 -8.99 -5.41 10.84
C LEU A 122 -9.65 -6.65 10.24
N SER A 123 -10.67 -7.17 10.90
CA SER A 123 -11.38 -8.31 10.37
C SER A 123 -11.88 -7.97 8.95
N PRO A 124 -11.98 -8.95 8.03
CA PRO A 124 -12.51 -8.70 6.68
C PRO A 124 -13.85 -7.95 6.71
N ILE A 125 -14.72 -8.30 7.65
CA ILE A 125 -16.03 -7.65 7.88
C ILE A 125 -15.87 -6.14 8.17
N TYR A 126 -14.92 -5.77 9.01
CA TYR A 126 -14.67 -4.36 9.32
C TYR A 126 -14.18 -3.59 8.10
N SER A 127 -13.34 -4.20 7.29
CA SER A 127 -12.86 -3.61 6.03
C SER A 127 -14.02 -3.39 5.04
N GLU A 128 -14.92 -4.36 4.90
CA GLU A 128 -16.12 -4.24 4.06
C GLU A 128 -17.06 -3.13 4.56
N LEU A 129 -17.32 -3.08 5.86
CA LEU A 129 -18.13 -2.02 6.46
C LEU A 129 -17.52 -0.63 6.20
N GLN A 130 -16.22 -0.50 6.31
CA GLN A 130 -15.52 0.75 6.03
C GLN A 130 -15.66 1.16 4.54
N HIS A 131 -15.55 0.20 3.62
CA HIS A 131 -15.77 0.45 2.19
C HIS A 131 -17.20 0.86 1.89
N LEU A 132 -18.19 0.15 2.45
CA LEU A 132 -19.61 0.48 2.29
C LEU A 132 -19.93 1.87 2.84
N SER A 133 -19.42 2.20 4.04
CA SER A 133 -19.61 3.53 4.64
C SER A 133 -19.05 4.65 3.74
N ARG A 134 -17.86 4.45 3.16
CA ARG A 134 -17.29 5.42 2.22
C ARG A 134 -18.12 5.55 0.94
N GLN A 135 -18.66 4.46 0.41
CA GLN A 135 -19.53 4.47 -0.77
C GLN A 135 -20.83 5.23 -0.49
N ILE A 136 -21.48 4.99 0.65
CA ILE A 136 -22.67 5.70 1.07
C ILE A 136 -22.41 7.21 1.15
N ASN A 137 -21.33 7.63 1.81
CA ASN A 137 -20.98 9.04 1.92
C ASN A 137 -20.72 9.69 0.54
N ASN A 138 -20.07 8.98 -0.37
CA ASN A 138 -19.87 9.45 -1.74
C ASN A 138 -21.19 9.61 -2.51
N LEU A 139 -22.10 8.64 -2.39
CA LEU A 139 -23.42 8.70 -3.02
C LEU A 139 -24.27 9.85 -2.47
N LEU A 140 -24.26 10.05 -1.16
CA LEU A 140 -24.94 11.19 -0.53
C LEU A 140 -24.38 12.53 -1.01
N GLY A 141 -23.06 12.66 -1.10
CA GLY A 141 -22.42 13.86 -1.64
C GLY A 141 -22.77 14.11 -3.12
N ASN A 142 -22.88 13.05 -3.93
CA ASN A 142 -23.32 13.16 -5.30
C ASN A 142 -24.80 13.58 -5.38
N LEU A 143 -25.65 13.00 -4.56
CA LEU A 143 -27.07 13.37 -4.48
C LEU A 143 -27.26 14.86 -4.18
N VAL A 144 -26.52 15.39 -3.20
CA VAL A 144 -26.58 16.82 -2.86
C VAL A 144 -26.13 17.68 -4.06
N ARG A 145 -25.04 17.31 -4.73
CA ARG A 145 -24.56 18.02 -5.92
C ARG A 145 -25.59 18.04 -7.04
N HIS A 146 -26.23 16.91 -7.31
CA HIS A 146 -27.26 16.82 -8.34
C HIS A 146 -28.51 17.61 -7.98
N LYS A 147 -28.96 17.57 -6.71
CA LYS A 147 -30.08 18.39 -6.24
C LYS A 147 -29.80 19.89 -6.42
N ASN A 148 -28.61 20.36 -6.04
CA ASN A 148 -28.23 21.75 -6.18
C ASN A 148 -28.19 22.18 -7.66
N ARG A 149 -27.61 21.33 -8.54
CA ARG A 149 -27.59 21.59 -9.97
C ARG A 149 -29.01 21.63 -10.57
N TYR A 150 -29.88 20.74 -10.14
CA TYR A 150 -31.27 20.75 -10.57
C TYR A 150 -31.99 22.04 -10.15
N LYS A 151 -31.84 22.48 -8.88
CA LYS A 151 -32.39 23.74 -8.41
C LYS A 151 -31.92 24.92 -9.26
N GLN A 152 -30.64 25.04 -9.53
CA GLN A 152 -30.06 26.08 -10.38
C GLN A 152 -30.71 26.10 -11.79
N LEU A 153 -30.88 24.91 -12.39
CA LEU A 153 -31.51 24.80 -13.71
C LEU A 153 -32.98 25.23 -13.68
N VAL A 154 -33.72 24.87 -12.63
CA VAL A 154 -35.11 25.30 -12.47
C VAL A 154 -35.20 26.80 -12.29
N GLU A 155 -34.35 27.42 -11.46
CA GLU A 155 -34.29 28.87 -11.25
C GLU A 155 -33.91 29.65 -12.52
N MET A 156 -33.15 29.04 -13.46
CA MET A 156 -32.84 29.66 -14.75
C MET A 156 -34.04 29.67 -15.72
N VAL A 157 -34.95 28.71 -15.59
CA VAL A 157 -36.11 28.58 -16.48
C VAL A 157 -37.36 29.21 -15.90
N PHE A 158 -37.50 29.21 -14.60
CA PHE A 158 -38.65 29.78 -13.83
C PHE A 158 -38.10 30.70 -12.74
N PRO A 159 -37.73 31.95 -13.09
CA PRO A 159 -37.24 32.95 -12.14
C PRO A 159 -38.34 33.45 -11.21
#